data_ed5a8ce963e046f97dbdf5ed256ef2d2
#
_entry.id   ed5a8ce963e046f97dbdf5ed256ef2d2
#
_cell.length_a   1.000
_cell.length_b   1.000
_cell.length_c   1.000
_cell.angle_alpha   90.00
_cell.angle_beta   90.00
_cell.angle_gamma   90.00
#
_symmetry.space_group_name_H-M   'P 1'
#
loop_
_entity.id
_entity.type
_entity.pdbx_description
1 polymer ?
#
loop_
_entity_poly.entity_id
_entity_poly.type
_entity_poly.pdbx_seq_one_letter_code
_entity_poly.pdbx_strand_id
1 'polypeptide(L)'
;LSYNQGTFLGAAYELYKITGEESYLKDARKAANFAISNSSMIDTGNNLLRDEGDGDGGLFKGIFMRYYVQLIMEPNLDPIYKKKFITFFNNNAEILWRKGINKLDLLYNTNWAMNNSGNNHLTTQTSGCTLIEAKALFEKSLK
;
A
#
# COMPACT_ATOMS: atom_id res chain seq x y z
N LEU A 1 12.12 -4.83 -1.25
CA LEU A 1 11.17 -4.76 -0.14
C LEU A 1 10.19 -3.61 -0.37
N SER A 2 8.94 -3.78 0.04
CA SER A 2 7.88 -2.80 -0.23
C SER A 2 8.15 -1.45 0.46
N TYR A 3 8.64 -1.45 1.68
CA TYR A 3 8.92 -0.20 2.40
C TYR A 3 9.96 0.68 1.68
N ASN A 4 10.98 0.11 1.04
CA ASN A 4 11.97 0.88 0.28
C ASN A 4 11.32 1.63 -0.88
N GLN A 5 10.40 0.97 -1.60
CA GLN A 5 9.64 1.62 -2.66
C GLN A 5 8.70 2.68 -2.08
N GLY A 6 8.07 2.39 -0.94
CA GLY A 6 7.19 3.31 -0.24
C GLY A 6 7.89 4.59 0.20
N THR A 7 9.02 4.46 0.89
CA THR A 7 9.78 5.64 1.36
C THR A 7 10.36 6.45 0.20
N PHE A 8 10.85 5.79 -0.85
CA PHE A 8 11.34 6.49 -2.05
C PHE A 8 10.21 7.28 -2.75
N LEU A 9 9.07 6.62 -3.02
CA LEU A 9 7.94 7.32 -3.65
C LEU A 9 7.43 8.46 -2.78
N GLY A 10 7.40 8.27 -1.46
CA GLY A 10 6.98 9.30 -0.52
C GLY A 10 7.92 10.51 -0.56
N ALA A 11 9.23 10.29 -0.50
CA ALA A 11 10.21 11.37 -0.58
C ALA A 11 10.13 12.12 -1.91
N ALA A 12 10.02 11.40 -3.04
CA ALA A 12 9.87 12.01 -4.35
C ALA A 12 8.56 12.83 -4.45
N TYR A 13 7.45 12.31 -3.92
CA TYR A 13 6.18 13.02 -3.91
C TYR A 13 6.23 14.29 -3.03
N GLU A 14 6.86 14.23 -1.86
CA GLU A 14 7.04 15.42 -1.02
C GLU A 14 7.90 16.47 -1.72
N LEU A 15 8.98 16.08 -2.41
CA LEU A 15 9.78 17.00 -3.20
C LEU A 15 8.95 17.66 -4.31
N TYR A 16 8.11 16.89 -5.01
CA TYR A 16 7.18 17.45 -6.00
C TYR A 16 6.27 18.52 -5.38
N LYS A 17 5.66 18.23 -4.22
CA LYS A 17 4.78 19.21 -3.55
C LYS A 17 5.49 20.50 -3.15
N ILE A 18 6.77 20.41 -2.78
CA ILE A 18 7.57 21.55 -2.34
C ILE A 18 8.08 22.37 -3.54
N THR A 19 8.55 21.68 -4.59
CA THR A 19 9.26 22.35 -5.71
C THR A 19 8.39 22.62 -6.92
N GLY A 20 7.31 21.83 -7.10
CA GLY A 20 6.51 21.84 -8.34
C GLY A 20 7.18 21.14 -9.51
N GLU A 21 8.37 20.54 -9.34
CA GLU A 21 9.08 19.90 -10.42
C GLU A 21 8.47 18.54 -10.80
N GLU A 22 7.95 18.43 -12.00
CA GLU A 22 7.31 17.23 -12.57
C GLU A 22 8.20 15.99 -12.59
N SER A 23 9.53 16.17 -12.60
CA SER A 23 10.49 15.07 -12.52
C SER A 23 10.30 14.22 -11.27
N TYR A 24 10.02 14.84 -10.13
CA TYR A 24 9.80 14.14 -8.87
C TYR A 24 8.48 13.36 -8.86
N LEU A 25 7.40 13.93 -9.41
CA LEU A 25 6.14 13.18 -9.57
C LEU A 25 6.31 11.97 -10.49
N LYS A 26 7.08 12.12 -11.56
CA LYS A 26 7.43 11.03 -12.48
C LYS A 26 8.23 9.92 -11.77
N ASP A 27 9.15 10.27 -10.87
CA ASP A 27 9.94 9.29 -10.13
C ASP A 27 9.10 8.58 -9.06
N ALA A 28 8.24 9.28 -8.33
CA ALA A 28 7.25 8.66 -7.44
C ALA A 28 6.37 7.65 -8.20
N ARG A 29 5.87 8.04 -9.37
CA ARG A 29 5.06 7.18 -10.25
C ARG A 29 5.81 5.93 -10.72
N LYS A 30 7.09 6.07 -11.09
CA LYS A 30 7.93 4.92 -11.51
C LYS A 30 8.11 3.93 -10.37
N ALA A 31 8.43 4.41 -9.16
CA ALA A 31 8.60 3.55 -7.99
C ALA A 31 7.29 2.82 -7.65
N ALA A 32 6.17 3.53 -7.64
CA ALA A 32 4.86 2.95 -7.44
C ALA A 32 4.54 1.88 -8.49
N ASN A 33 4.75 2.19 -9.78
CA ASN A 33 4.49 1.24 -10.87
C ASN A 33 5.39 0.00 -10.80
N PHE A 34 6.66 0.16 -10.43
CA PHE A 34 7.56 -0.96 -10.21
C PHE A 34 7.03 -1.87 -9.10
N ALA A 35 6.68 -1.29 -7.95
CA ALA A 35 6.23 -2.05 -6.78
C ALA A 35 4.99 -2.92 -7.07
N ILE A 36 4.04 -2.41 -7.88
CA ILE A 36 2.78 -3.12 -8.16
C ILE A 36 2.80 -3.97 -9.44
N SER A 37 3.91 -3.97 -10.18
CA SER A 37 4.03 -4.71 -11.44
C SER A 37 5.14 -5.75 -11.43
N ASN A 38 6.05 -5.70 -10.46
CA ASN A 38 7.18 -6.62 -10.38
C ASN A 38 6.77 -7.88 -9.61
N SER A 39 6.91 -9.05 -10.23
CA SER A 39 6.56 -10.35 -9.63
C SER A 39 7.31 -10.67 -8.33
N SER A 40 8.47 -10.03 -8.09
CA SER A 40 9.18 -10.17 -6.82
C SER A 40 8.58 -9.35 -5.67
N MET A 41 7.67 -8.42 -5.99
CA MET A 41 7.06 -7.50 -5.04
C MET A 41 5.60 -7.84 -4.73
N ILE A 42 4.95 -8.60 -5.62
CA ILE A 42 3.52 -8.92 -5.52
C ILE A 42 3.28 -10.42 -5.45
N ASP A 43 2.19 -10.79 -4.79
CA ASP A 43 1.51 -12.07 -4.98
C ASP A 43 0.69 -11.96 -6.27
N THR A 44 1.17 -12.58 -7.33
CA THR A 44 0.55 -12.52 -8.66
C THR A 44 -0.80 -13.23 -8.72
N GLY A 45 -1.03 -14.22 -7.85
CA GLY A 45 -2.29 -14.96 -7.79
C GLY A 45 -3.46 -14.13 -7.28
N ASN A 46 -3.20 -13.24 -6.32
CA ASN A 46 -4.20 -12.37 -5.72
C ASN A 46 -4.04 -10.90 -6.12
N ASN A 47 -2.98 -10.54 -6.83
CA ASN A 47 -2.63 -9.16 -7.17
C ASN A 47 -2.53 -8.26 -5.93
N LEU A 48 -1.77 -8.71 -4.94
CA LEU A 48 -1.51 -8.03 -3.67
C LEU A 48 -0.02 -7.75 -3.51
N LEU A 49 0.34 -6.82 -2.62
CA LEU A 49 1.69 -6.83 -2.06
C LEU A 49 1.95 -8.19 -1.42
N ARG A 50 3.11 -8.78 -1.75
CA ARG A 50 3.47 -10.11 -1.23
C ARG A 50 3.60 -10.09 0.29
N ASP A 51 3.55 -11.25 0.89
CA ASP A 51 3.94 -11.45 2.28
C ASP A 51 5.46 -11.24 2.44
N GLU A 52 5.85 -10.36 3.36
CA GLU A 52 7.25 -10.07 3.70
C GLU A 52 7.61 -10.59 5.11
N GLY A 53 6.76 -11.45 5.67
CA GLY A 53 6.93 -12.05 6.99
C GLY A 53 6.44 -11.16 8.13
N ASP A 54 6.70 -11.61 9.34
CA ASP A 54 6.41 -10.90 10.58
C ASP A 54 7.63 -10.08 11.11
N GLY A 55 7.66 -9.74 12.38
CA GLY A 55 8.71 -8.89 12.93
C GLY A 55 8.78 -7.56 12.17
N ASP A 56 9.97 -7.14 11.75
CA ASP A 56 10.16 -5.92 10.97
C ASP A 56 9.45 -6.00 9.61
N GLY A 57 9.45 -7.18 8.99
CA GLY A 57 8.78 -7.45 7.71
C GLY A 57 7.28 -7.17 7.75
N GLY A 58 6.65 -7.42 8.90
CA GLY A 58 5.23 -7.17 9.11
C GLY A 58 4.82 -5.71 8.91
N LEU A 59 5.73 -4.75 9.08
CA LEU A 59 5.46 -3.32 8.91
C LEU A 59 5.60 -2.84 7.46
N PHE A 60 6.35 -3.54 6.61
CA PHE A 60 6.82 -3.02 5.32
C PHE A 60 5.69 -2.62 4.36
N LYS A 61 4.65 -3.44 4.26
CA LYS A 61 3.50 -3.14 3.40
C LYS A 61 2.71 -1.93 3.86
N GLY A 62 2.58 -1.76 5.19
CA GLY A 62 1.92 -0.58 5.76
C GLY A 62 2.67 0.70 5.43
N ILE A 63 4.01 0.69 5.52
CA ILE A 63 4.84 1.84 5.12
C ILE A 63 4.62 2.17 3.64
N PHE A 64 4.60 1.17 2.75
CA PHE A 64 4.30 1.41 1.34
C PHE A 64 2.92 2.04 1.15
N MET A 65 1.88 1.47 1.74
CA MET A 65 0.51 1.93 1.55
C MET A 65 0.26 3.35 2.10
N ARG A 66 0.96 3.72 3.18
CA ARG A 66 0.91 5.08 3.74
C ARG A 66 1.30 6.15 2.74
N TYR A 67 2.36 5.93 1.97
CA TYR A 67 2.81 6.90 0.96
C TYR A 67 2.07 6.71 -0.36
N TYR A 68 1.70 5.48 -0.69
CA TYR A 68 1.00 5.16 -1.92
C TYR A 68 -0.37 5.83 -2.01
N VAL A 69 -1.12 5.89 -0.90
CA VAL A 69 -2.43 6.57 -0.86
C VAL A 69 -2.30 8.06 -1.17
N GLN A 70 -1.25 8.70 -0.71
CA GLN A 70 -1.01 10.11 -1.00
C GLN A 70 -0.78 10.35 -2.50
N LEU A 71 0.01 9.47 -3.14
CA LEU A 71 0.26 9.54 -4.58
C LEU A 71 -1.02 9.33 -5.42
N ILE A 72 -1.86 8.36 -5.07
CA ILE A 72 -3.11 8.11 -5.83
C ILE A 72 -4.14 9.24 -5.68
N MET A 73 -4.02 10.05 -4.63
CA MET A 73 -4.87 11.23 -4.42
C MET A 73 -4.35 12.46 -5.19
N GLU A 74 -3.12 12.44 -5.72
CA GLU A 74 -2.55 13.55 -6.48
C GLU A 74 -3.38 13.86 -7.74
N PRO A 75 -3.91 15.09 -7.89
CA PRO A 75 -4.74 15.45 -9.05
C PRO A 75 -3.96 15.43 -10.38
N ASN A 76 -2.68 15.77 -10.37
CA ASN A 76 -1.82 15.81 -11.54
C ASN A 76 -1.18 14.47 -11.91
N LEU A 77 -1.48 13.39 -11.17
CA LEU A 77 -1.01 12.07 -11.54
C LEU A 77 -1.65 11.63 -12.86
N ASP A 78 -0.81 11.15 -13.79
CA ASP A 78 -1.24 10.62 -15.10
C ASP A 78 -2.47 9.70 -14.95
N PRO A 79 -3.57 9.96 -15.65
CA PRO A 79 -4.85 9.25 -15.44
C PRO A 79 -4.77 7.74 -15.66
N ILE A 80 -3.90 7.26 -16.58
CA ILE A 80 -3.72 5.84 -16.86
C ILE A 80 -3.10 5.15 -15.64
N TYR A 81 -2.04 5.74 -15.09
CA TYR A 81 -1.39 5.23 -13.89
C TYR A 81 -2.30 5.38 -12.67
N LYS A 82 -2.98 6.50 -12.54
CA LYS A 82 -3.92 6.73 -11.44
C LYS A 82 -4.98 5.64 -11.36
N LYS A 83 -5.62 5.32 -12.48
CA LYS A 83 -6.61 4.24 -12.56
C LYS A 83 -6.02 2.88 -12.16
N LYS A 84 -4.85 2.53 -12.70
CA LYS A 84 -4.14 1.29 -12.37
C LYS A 84 -3.82 1.22 -10.87
N PHE A 85 -3.32 2.31 -10.31
CA PHE A 85 -2.90 2.39 -8.91
C PHE A 85 -4.09 2.29 -7.96
N ILE A 86 -5.19 2.98 -8.26
CA ILE A 86 -6.43 2.89 -7.48
C ILE A 86 -6.99 1.46 -7.51
N THR A 87 -6.97 0.80 -8.65
CA THR A 87 -7.41 -0.60 -8.77
C THR A 87 -6.60 -1.53 -7.86
N PHE A 88 -5.26 -1.41 -7.90
CA PHE A 88 -4.39 -2.20 -7.03
C PHE A 88 -4.62 -1.89 -5.54
N PHE A 89 -4.73 -0.62 -5.18
CA PHE A 89 -4.99 -0.17 -3.81
C PHE A 89 -6.30 -0.75 -3.28
N ASN A 90 -7.38 -0.60 -4.03
CA ASN A 90 -8.69 -1.10 -3.64
C ASN A 90 -8.70 -2.61 -3.48
N ASN A 91 -8.04 -3.34 -4.37
CA ASN A 91 -7.93 -4.80 -4.29
C ASN A 91 -7.21 -5.24 -3.00
N ASN A 92 -6.10 -4.58 -2.63
CA ASN A 92 -5.39 -4.87 -1.39
C ASN A 92 -6.27 -4.62 -0.16
N ALA A 93 -6.97 -3.48 -0.10
CA ALA A 93 -7.84 -3.14 1.01
C ALA A 93 -9.05 -4.10 1.13
N GLU A 94 -9.67 -4.44 0.02
CA GLU A 94 -10.82 -5.33 -0.04
C GLU A 94 -10.45 -6.76 0.41
N ILE A 95 -9.34 -7.29 -0.09
CA ILE A 95 -8.91 -8.65 0.27
C ILE A 95 -8.46 -8.69 1.73
N LEU A 96 -7.71 -7.68 2.22
CA LEU A 96 -7.36 -7.58 3.63
C LEU A 96 -8.62 -7.58 4.50
N TRP A 97 -9.62 -6.77 4.16
CA TRP A 97 -10.87 -6.68 4.92
C TRP A 97 -11.68 -7.98 4.91
N ARG A 98 -11.72 -8.68 3.78
CA ARG A 98 -12.49 -9.91 3.64
C ARG A 98 -11.79 -11.16 4.18
N LYS A 99 -10.47 -11.25 3.99
CA LYS A 99 -9.71 -12.48 4.24
C LYS A 99 -8.60 -12.30 5.27
N GLY A 100 -7.89 -11.18 5.24
CA GLY A 100 -6.67 -10.96 6.02
C GLY A 100 -6.89 -10.54 7.46
N ILE A 101 -8.12 -10.25 7.86
CA ILE A 101 -8.49 -9.92 9.24
C ILE A 101 -9.34 -11.04 9.84
N ASN A 102 -8.99 -11.49 11.04
CA ASN A 102 -9.87 -12.30 11.85
C ASN A 102 -10.93 -11.40 12.50
N LYS A 103 -12.19 -11.62 12.18
CA LYS A 103 -13.31 -10.78 12.64
C LYS A 103 -13.65 -10.93 14.13
N LEU A 104 -13.15 -11.97 14.79
CA LEU A 104 -13.42 -12.23 16.22
C LEU A 104 -12.50 -11.40 17.12
N ASP A 105 -11.21 -11.35 16.78
CA ASP A 105 -10.17 -10.67 17.55
C ASP A 105 -9.60 -9.42 16.87
N LEU A 106 -10.02 -9.15 15.63
CA LEU A 106 -9.59 -8.04 14.78
C LEU A 106 -8.08 -8.03 14.47
N LEU A 107 -7.45 -9.20 14.50
CA LEU A 107 -6.03 -9.35 14.19
C LEU A 107 -5.82 -9.60 12.70
N TYR A 108 -4.82 -8.93 12.12
CA TYR A 108 -4.45 -9.06 10.72
C TYR A 108 -3.38 -10.14 10.52
N ASN A 109 -3.39 -10.78 9.36
CA ASN A 109 -2.34 -11.70 8.94
C ASN A 109 -1.23 -10.94 8.17
N THR A 110 0.01 -11.44 8.20
CA THR A 110 1.10 -10.96 7.34
C THR A 110 0.77 -11.18 5.87
N ASN A 111 0.16 -12.32 5.53
CA ASN A 111 -0.44 -12.56 4.22
C ASN A 111 -1.89 -12.03 4.20
N TRP A 112 -2.12 -10.93 3.51
CA TRP A 112 -3.43 -10.30 3.45
C TRP A 112 -4.53 -11.13 2.75
N ALA A 113 -4.15 -12.20 2.04
CA ALA A 113 -5.11 -13.14 1.44
C ALA A 113 -5.49 -14.31 2.37
N MET A 114 -4.92 -14.38 3.57
CA MET A 114 -5.15 -15.47 4.53
C MET A 114 -5.68 -14.93 5.86
N ASN A 115 -6.61 -15.66 6.47
CA ASN A 115 -7.11 -15.32 7.79
C ASN A 115 -6.00 -15.51 8.85
N ASN A 116 -5.99 -14.64 9.85
CA ASN A 116 -5.11 -14.81 11.00
C ASN A 116 -5.60 -15.99 11.87
N SER A 117 -4.70 -16.88 12.21
CA SER A 117 -5.00 -18.07 13.02
C SER A 117 -4.27 -18.13 14.36
N GLY A 118 -3.63 -17.06 14.80
CA GLY A 118 -2.84 -17.10 16.03
C GLY A 118 -2.22 -15.77 16.44
N ASN A 119 -1.09 -15.85 17.14
CA ASN A 119 -0.36 -14.68 17.62
C ASN A 119 0.05 -13.76 16.49
N ASN A 120 -0.02 -12.47 16.75
CA ASN A 120 0.34 -11.46 15.80
C ASN A 120 1.37 -10.49 16.37
N HIS A 121 2.34 -10.08 15.56
CA HIS A 121 3.26 -9.02 15.93
C HIS A 121 2.58 -7.65 15.78
N LEU A 122 2.95 -6.70 16.65
CA LEU A 122 2.45 -5.33 16.57
C LEU A 122 2.69 -4.70 15.19
N THR A 123 3.81 -5.00 14.56
CA THR A 123 4.17 -4.53 13.22
C THR A 123 3.19 -5.00 12.15
N THR A 124 2.79 -6.26 12.20
CA THR A 124 1.76 -6.83 11.31
C THR A 124 0.41 -6.15 11.53
N GLN A 125 0.02 -5.98 12.79
CA GLN A 125 -1.22 -5.28 13.16
C GLN A 125 -1.20 -3.83 12.65
N THR A 126 -0.11 -3.11 12.88
CA THR A 126 0.06 -1.72 12.41
C THR A 126 -0.06 -1.63 10.88
N SER A 127 0.51 -2.58 10.14
CA SER A 127 0.45 -2.61 8.68
C SER A 127 -0.99 -2.75 8.17
N GLY A 128 -1.77 -3.65 8.76
CA GLY A 128 -3.18 -3.83 8.43
C GLY A 128 -4.02 -2.58 8.75
N CYS A 129 -3.86 -2.03 9.96
CA CYS A 129 -4.52 -0.78 10.36
C CYS A 129 -4.18 0.37 9.40
N THR A 130 -2.91 0.53 9.03
CA THR A 130 -2.48 1.58 8.10
C THR A 130 -3.18 1.48 6.74
N LEU A 131 -3.37 0.27 6.18
CA LEU A 131 -4.10 0.12 4.93
C LEU A 131 -5.57 0.48 5.08
N ILE A 132 -6.22 0.09 6.17
CA ILE A 132 -7.64 0.42 6.40
C ILE A 132 -7.83 1.93 6.62
N GLU A 133 -6.94 2.57 7.39
CA GLU A 133 -6.95 4.03 7.55
C GLU A 133 -6.70 4.75 6.22
N ALA A 134 -5.74 4.29 5.43
CA ALA A 134 -5.47 4.83 4.09
C ALA A 134 -6.70 4.70 3.18
N LYS A 135 -7.41 3.57 3.25
CA LYS A 135 -8.66 3.36 2.50
C LYS A 135 -9.74 4.34 2.93
N ALA A 136 -9.92 4.54 4.23
CA ALA A 136 -10.89 5.52 4.76
C ALA A 136 -10.56 6.96 4.32
N LEU A 137 -9.27 7.34 4.35
CA LEU A 137 -8.79 8.63 3.85
C LEU A 137 -9.10 8.81 2.36
N PHE A 138 -8.80 7.81 1.55
CA PHE A 138 -9.08 7.83 0.11
C PHE A 138 -10.58 7.97 -0.17
N GLU A 139 -11.43 7.19 0.46
CA GLU A 139 -12.89 7.29 0.30
C GLU A 139 -13.44 8.67 0.70
N LYS A 140 -12.89 9.26 1.75
CA LYS A 140 -13.27 10.62 2.17
C LYS A 140 -12.88 11.66 1.12
N SER A 141 -11.79 11.48 0.40
CA SER A 141 -11.33 12.42 -0.64
C SER A 141 -12.19 12.41 -1.91
N LEU A 142 -13.05 11.41 -2.09
CA LEU A 142 -13.95 11.29 -3.23
C LEU A 142 -15.31 12.00 -3.02
N LYS A 143 -15.56 12.47 -1.80
CA LYS A 143 -16.81 13.19 -1.43
C LYS A 143 -16.64 14.69 -1.55
#